data_cb6609211f96d1523e48971c3ea2130b
#
_entry.id   cb6609211f96d1523e48971c3ea2130b
#
_cell.length_a   1.000
_cell.length_b   1.000
_cell.length_c   1.000
_cell.angle_alpha   90.00
_cell.angle_beta   90.00
_cell.angle_gamma   90.00
#
_symmetry.space_group_name_H-M   'P 1'
#
loop_
_entity.id
_entity.type
_entity.pdbx_description
1 polymer ?
#
loop_
_entity_poly.entity_id
_entity_poly.type
_entity_poly.pdbx_seq_one_letter_code
_entity_poly.pdbx_strand_id
1 'polypeptide(L)'
;MRSKMSLKEWLPLFGITVSAFIFNTSEFMPIGLLTDIADSFHITEAHAGVLITVYSWIVMLLSLPLMLLLNKIDFKRLLLGTIALFGIFQMLSAFSASYGMLMVSRIGVACTHSVFWSIASPAAVSVVSEKFRSLALSMVVTGTSIAMILGLPLGRIIGLHMGWNMAFFCVGVIAFITTAYMVFVFPKVPGGESFSIKQMPEILKNKTLMGIFLATFLFATSYYTGYSYIEPFLQKVAGLSANWVTTTLTIFGAAGLLGSFLFSHYYDKNKYLFIRLVMISVAAALLLLYPVSKAHMAVVLLCAFWGMAVMAFNVTFQSEIITYAPAAASSVAMAIYSGIYNLGIGSGTWIGGSICTHLSISYIGMVGGVIAVVAALLCIFVVIKYMKEFDRAS
;
A
#
# COMPACT_ATOMS: atom_id res chain seq x y z
N MET A 1 -4.06 -37.25 11.56
CA MET A 1 -3.94 -36.89 10.12
C MET A 1 -4.10 -35.41 9.95
N ARG A 2 -3.10 -34.66 9.45
CA ARG A 2 -3.29 -33.25 9.05
C ARG A 2 -4.24 -33.25 7.83
N SER A 3 -5.50 -32.87 8.01
CA SER A 3 -6.43 -32.77 6.90
C SER A 3 -5.91 -31.71 5.91
N LYS A 4 -5.70 -32.13 4.68
CA LYS A 4 -5.27 -31.22 3.60
C LYS A 4 -6.46 -30.37 3.18
N MET A 5 -6.19 -29.14 2.77
CA MET A 5 -7.15 -28.22 2.18
C MET A 5 -7.65 -28.78 0.84
N SER A 6 -8.93 -28.74 0.60
CA SER A 6 -9.54 -29.25 -0.64
C SER A 6 -9.27 -28.33 -1.82
N LEU A 7 -9.31 -28.85 -3.06
CA LEU A 7 -9.20 -28.02 -4.27
C LEU A 7 -10.32 -26.96 -4.34
N LYS A 8 -11.50 -27.27 -3.83
CA LYS A 8 -12.64 -26.32 -3.79
C LYS A 8 -12.38 -25.12 -2.89
N GLU A 9 -11.50 -25.25 -1.89
CA GLU A 9 -11.06 -24.15 -1.02
C GLU A 9 -9.84 -23.43 -1.61
N TRP A 10 -8.90 -24.17 -2.20
CA TRP A 10 -7.68 -23.62 -2.79
C TRP A 10 -7.93 -22.70 -4.00
N LEU A 11 -8.78 -23.14 -4.92
CA LEU A 11 -9.01 -22.44 -6.19
C LEU A 11 -9.57 -21.01 -5.98
N PRO A 12 -10.67 -20.79 -5.21
CA PRO A 12 -11.14 -19.42 -4.96
C PRO A 12 -10.12 -18.58 -4.22
N LEU A 13 -9.41 -19.17 -3.25
CA LEU A 13 -8.40 -18.47 -2.47
C LEU A 13 -7.21 -18.01 -3.34
N PHE A 14 -6.75 -18.84 -4.27
CA PHE A 14 -5.74 -18.45 -5.24
C PHE A 14 -6.20 -17.27 -6.10
N GLY A 15 -7.44 -17.27 -6.57
CA GLY A 15 -8.00 -16.15 -7.32
C GLY A 15 -8.04 -14.84 -6.52
N ILE A 16 -8.38 -14.88 -5.23
CA ILE A 16 -8.32 -13.69 -4.36
C ILE A 16 -6.88 -13.24 -4.17
N THR A 17 -5.92 -14.15 -4.02
CA THR A 17 -4.48 -13.82 -3.90
C THR A 17 -3.95 -13.10 -5.14
N VAL A 18 -4.31 -13.60 -6.35
CA VAL A 18 -3.98 -12.95 -7.61
C VAL A 18 -4.64 -11.58 -7.70
N SER A 19 -5.90 -11.48 -7.27
CA SER A 19 -6.59 -10.18 -7.22
C SER A 19 -5.87 -9.19 -6.31
N ALA A 20 -5.47 -9.60 -5.10
CA ALA A 20 -4.69 -8.76 -4.19
C ALA A 20 -3.36 -8.30 -4.82
N PHE A 21 -2.69 -9.19 -5.56
CA PHE A 21 -1.49 -8.85 -6.30
C PHE A 21 -1.73 -7.77 -7.36
N ILE A 22 -2.74 -7.92 -8.23
CA ILE A 22 -2.97 -6.96 -9.32
C ILE A 22 -3.49 -5.61 -8.82
N PHE A 23 -4.32 -5.60 -7.77
CA PHE A 23 -4.81 -4.35 -7.18
C PHE A 23 -3.66 -3.53 -6.57
N ASN A 24 -2.78 -4.14 -5.78
CA ASN A 24 -1.60 -3.44 -5.24
C ASN A 24 -0.58 -3.07 -6.32
N THR A 25 -0.34 -3.95 -7.30
CA THR A 25 0.53 -3.62 -8.43
C THR A 25 0.05 -2.36 -9.15
N SER A 26 -1.26 -2.27 -9.43
CA SER A 26 -1.86 -1.10 -10.06
C SER A 26 -1.75 0.18 -9.21
N GLU A 27 -1.80 0.06 -7.90
CA GLU A 27 -1.68 1.20 -6.99
C GLU A 27 -0.29 1.83 -7.07
N PHE A 28 0.77 1.01 -7.00
CA PHE A 28 2.16 1.50 -6.89
C PHE A 28 2.88 1.65 -8.23
N MET A 29 2.41 0.99 -9.28
CA MET A 29 3.03 1.02 -10.61
C MET A 29 3.27 2.44 -11.17
N PRO A 30 2.34 3.42 -11.01
CA PRO A 30 2.58 4.78 -11.50
C PRO A 30 3.81 5.47 -10.90
N ILE A 31 4.25 5.09 -9.69
CA ILE A 31 5.46 5.62 -9.05
C ILE A 31 6.70 5.29 -9.87
N GLY A 32 6.77 4.09 -10.44
CA GLY A 32 7.88 3.65 -11.27
C GLY A 32 7.82 4.12 -12.73
N LEU A 33 6.70 4.72 -13.14
CA LEU A 33 6.42 5.18 -14.50
C LEU A 33 6.17 6.69 -14.57
N LEU A 34 6.51 7.42 -13.51
CA LEU A 34 6.10 8.80 -13.34
C LEU A 34 6.68 9.71 -14.44
N THR A 35 7.97 9.55 -14.74
CA THR A 35 8.65 10.28 -15.81
C THR A 35 8.06 9.93 -17.19
N ASP A 36 7.84 8.63 -17.48
CA ASP A 36 7.30 8.19 -18.77
C ASP A 36 5.88 8.73 -19.03
N ILE A 37 5.04 8.77 -17.98
CA ILE A 37 3.70 9.36 -18.04
C ILE A 37 3.79 10.87 -18.25
N ALA A 38 4.66 11.55 -17.52
CA ALA A 38 4.85 13.00 -17.65
C ALA A 38 5.29 13.40 -19.06
N ASP A 39 6.28 12.70 -19.60
CA ASP A 39 6.81 12.93 -20.95
C ASP A 39 5.74 12.69 -22.03
N SER A 40 4.95 11.62 -21.91
CA SER A 40 3.91 11.27 -22.88
C SER A 40 2.80 12.33 -22.99
N PHE A 41 2.48 13.01 -21.90
CA PHE A 41 1.46 14.07 -21.88
C PHE A 41 2.03 15.49 -21.88
N HIS A 42 3.37 15.64 -22.01
CA HIS A 42 4.06 16.94 -21.96
C HIS A 42 3.75 17.76 -20.71
N ILE A 43 3.71 17.09 -19.56
CA ILE A 43 3.47 17.68 -18.24
C ILE A 43 4.66 17.45 -17.31
N THR A 44 4.66 18.08 -16.15
CA THR A 44 5.69 17.88 -15.13
C THR A 44 5.43 16.57 -14.35
N GLU A 45 6.49 15.98 -13.77
CA GLU A 45 6.33 14.82 -12.86
C GLU A 45 5.46 15.18 -11.64
N ALA A 46 5.53 16.42 -11.18
CA ALA A 46 4.66 16.92 -10.12
C ALA A 46 3.17 16.83 -10.52
N HIS A 47 2.85 17.23 -11.76
CA HIS A 47 1.49 17.11 -12.29
C HIS A 47 1.09 15.65 -12.49
N ALA A 48 1.97 14.81 -13.02
CA ALA A 48 1.73 13.38 -13.14
C ALA A 48 1.49 12.72 -11.75
N GLY A 49 2.17 13.17 -10.71
CA GLY A 49 2.00 12.69 -9.33
C GLY A 49 0.62 12.95 -8.74
N VAL A 50 -0.16 13.90 -9.29
CA VAL A 50 -1.55 14.14 -8.88
C VAL A 50 -2.43 12.89 -9.10
N LEU A 51 -2.07 12.00 -10.06
CA LEU A 51 -2.74 10.71 -10.23
C LEU A 51 -2.69 9.86 -8.94
N ILE A 52 -1.54 9.84 -8.26
CA ILE A 52 -1.34 9.09 -7.02
C ILE A 52 -2.08 9.76 -5.87
N THR A 53 -2.00 11.09 -5.79
CA THR A 53 -2.70 11.90 -4.77
C THR A 53 -4.21 11.67 -4.83
N VAL A 54 -4.82 11.89 -5.99
CA VAL A 54 -6.27 11.77 -6.18
C VAL A 54 -6.72 10.32 -5.94
N TYR A 55 -5.98 9.34 -6.47
CA TYR A 55 -6.26 7.94 -6.23
C TYR A 55 -6.35 7.62 -4.74
N SER A 56 -5.33 7.98 -3.97
CA SER A 56 -5.25 7.66 -2.54
C SER A 56 -6.31 8.38 -1.71
N TRP A 57 -6.61 9.64 -2.02
CA TRP A 57 -7.68 10.37 -1.34
C TRP A 57 -9.07 9.79 -1.66
N ILE A 58 -9.30 9.31 -2.89
CA ILE A 58 -10.54 8.62 -3.24
C ILE A 58 -10.66 7.30 -2.49
N VAL A 59 -9.59 6.51 -2.43
CA VAL A 59 -9.58 5.26 -1.65
C VAL A 59 -9.94 5.56 -0.19
N MET A 60 -9.31 6.56 0.42
CA MET A 60 -9.62 6.97 1.80
C MET A 60 -11.08 7.39 1.97
N LEU A 61 -11.58 8.25 1.10
CA LEU A 61 -12.93 8.81 1.21
C LEU A 61 -14.03 7.76 0.95
N LEU A 62 -13.81 6.84 0.02
CA LEU A 62 -14.85 5.94 -0.47
C LEU A 62 -14.82 4.55 0.17
N SER A 63 -13.74 4.13 0.83
CA SER A 63 -13.66 2.79 1.42
C SER A 63 -14.80 2.50 2.38
N LEU A 64 -15.08 3.39 3.31
CA LEU A 64 -16.16 3.21 4.29
C LEU A 64 -17.56 3.39 3.66
N PRO A 65 -17.86 4.46 2.90
CA PRO A 65 -19.17 4.63 2.26
C PRO A 65 -19.54 3.49 1.31
N LEU A 66 -18.62 3.08 0.42
CA LEU A 66 -18.90 2.00 -0.54
C LEU A 66 -19.10 0.66 0.16
N MET A 67 -18.32 0.37 1.20
CA MET A 67 -18.52 -0.82 2.00
C MET A 67 -19.93 -0.88 2.61
N LEU A 68 -20.42 0.24 3.18
CA LEU A 68 -21.75 0.31 3.78
C LEU A 68 -22.88 0.17 2.76
N LEU A 69 -22.71 0.75 1.57
CA LEU A 69 -23.71 0.68 0.48
C LEU A 69 -23.80 -0.72 -0.12
N LEU A 70 -22.69 -1.43 -0.21
CA LEU A 70 -22.57 -2.69 -0.95
C LEU A 70 -22.62 -3.94 -0.04
N ASN A 71 -22.71 -3.79 1.27
CA ASN A 71 -22.64 -4.89 2.27
C ASN A 71 -23.75 -5.96 2.11
N LYS A 72 -24.87 -5.63 1.47
CA LYS A 72 -26.00 -6.55 1.23
C LYS A 72 -25.80 -7.43 -0.01
N ILE A 73 -24.84 -7.12 -0.86
CA ILE A 73 -24.56 -7.87 -2.07
C ILE A 73 -23.76 -9.13 -1.70
N ASP A 74 -24.10 -10.26 -2.32
CA ASP A 74 -23.34 -11.50 -2.11
C ASP A 74 -21.88 -11.35 -2.55
N PHE A 75 -20.97 -12.00 -1.81
CA PHE A 75 -19.52 -11.84 -2.05
C PHE A 75 -19.09 -12.22 -3.45
N LYS A 76 -19.72 -13.23 -4.09
CA LYS A 76 -19.38 -13.63 -5.46
C LYS A 76 -19.67 -12.50 -6.43
N ARG A 77 -20.89 -11.96 -6.42
CA ARG A 77 -21.29 -10.88 -7.34
C ARG A 77 -20.46 -9.62 -7.12
N LEU A 78 -20.26 -9.27 -5.85
CA LEU A 78 -19.49 -8.08 -5.49
C LEU A 78 -18.03 -8.21 -5.92
N LEU A 79 -17.39 -9.35 -5.65
CA LEU A 79 -15.99 -9.60 -6.01
C LEU A 79 -15.81 -9.64 -7.54
N LEU A 80 -16.66 -10.38 -8.25
CA LEU A 80 -16.60 -10.47 -9.72
C LEU A 80 -16.85 -9.12 -10.38
N GLY A 81 -17.87 -8.38 -9.93
CA GLY A 81 -18.16 -7.03 -10.44
C GLY A 81 -17.01 -6.06 -10.18
N THR A 82 -16.40 -6.12 -8.99
CA THR A 82 -15.26 -5.28 -8.62
C THR A 82 -14.04 -5.56 -9.48
N ILE A 83 -13.65 -6.84 -9.69
CA ILE A 83 -12.49 -7.21 -10.50
C ILE A 83 -12.76 -6.89 -11.99
N ALA A 84 -13.97 -7.12 -12.50
CA ALA A 84 -14.32 -6.80 -13.88
C ALA A 84 -14.29 -5.29 -14.15
N LEU A 85 -14.88 -4.46 -13.27
CA LEU A 85 -14.83 -3.01 -13.36
C LEU A 85 -13.38 -2.49 -13.23
N PHE A 86 -12.57 -3.06 -12.34
CA PHE A 86 -11.15 -2.78 -12.25
C PHE A 86 -10.47 -3.03 -13.61
N GLY A 87 -10.72 -4.19 -14.24
CA GLY A 87 -10.20 -4.51 -15.57
C GLY A 87 -10.60 -3.49 -16.63
N ILE A 88 -11.88 -3.06 -16.64
CA ILE A 88 -12.38 -2.04 -17.57
C ILE A 88 -11.61 -0.72 -17.37
N PHE A 89 -11.46 -0.25 -16.12
CA PHE A 89 -10.74 1.00 -15.85
C PHE A 89 -9.25 0.89 -16.12
N GLN A 90 -8.64 -0.30 -15.98
CA GLN A 90 -7.26 -0.54 -16.41
C GLN A 90 -7.12 -0.43 -17.93
N MET A 91 -8.06 -0.97 -18.71
CA MET A 91 -8.08 -0.79 -20.17
C MET A 91 -8.28 0.68 -20.56
N LEU A 92 -9.17 1.40 -19.88
CA LEU A 92 -9.33 2.84 -20.10
C LEU A 92 -8.03 3.61 -19.76
N SER A 93 -7.28 3.19 -18.73
CA SER A 93 -5.96 3.75 -18.43
C SER A 93 -4.95 3.48 -19.56
N ALA A 94 -4.93 2.24 -20.08
CA ALA A 94 -4.02 1.83 -21.15
C ALA A 94 -4.27 2.58 -22.47
N PHE A 95 -5.53 2.87 -22.77
CA PHE A 95 -5.93 3.56 -24.03
C PHE A 95 -6.16 5.07 -23.83
N SER A 96 -5.64 5.66 -22.75
CA SER A 96 -5.82 7.08 -22.46
C SER A 96 -5.12 7.95 -23.50
N ALA A 97 -5.89 8.71 -24.27
CA ALA A 97 -5.40 9.69 -25.24
C ALA A 97 -5.04 11.05 -24.62
N SER A 98 -5.42 11.29 -23.36
CA SER A 98 -5.13 12.51 -22.61
C SER A 98 -4.94 12.23 -21.13
N TYR A 99 -4.22 13.13 -20.44
CA TYR A 99 -4.03 13.05 -18.99
C TYR A 99 -5.37 13.07 -18.23
N GLY A 100 -6.35 13.87 -18.70
CA GLY A 100 -7.69 13.89 -18.10
C GLY A 100 -8.41 12.55 -18.19
N MET A 101 -8.30 11.83 -19.32
CA MET A 101 -8.86 10.50 -19.49
C MET A 101 -8.15 9.49 -18.56
N LEU A 102 -6.83 9.58 -18.45
CA LEU A 102 -6.07 8.78 -17.50
C LEU A 102 -6.51 9.05 -16.06
N MET A 103 -6.68 10.31 -15.67
CA MET A 103 -7.18 10.69 -14.34
C MET A 103 -8.55 10.08 -14.04
N VAL A 104 -9.51 10.21 -14.94
CA VAL A 104 -10.86 9.64 -14.77
C VAL A 104 -10.81 8.12 -14.64
N SER A 105 -9.99 7.46 -15.46
CA SER A 105 -9.83 6.00 -15.35
C SER A 105 -9.19 5.59 -14.03
N ARG A 106 -8.20 6.33 -13.52
CA ARG A 106 -7.57 6.09 -12.22
C ARG A 106 -8.52 6.32 -11.05
N ILE A 107 -9.43 7.29 -11.15
CA ILE A 107 -10.54 7.47 -10.20
C ILE A 107 -11.42 6.22 -10.15
N GLY A 108 -11.78 5.68 -11.31
CA GLY A 108 -12.55 4.42 -11.40
C GLY A 108 -11.80 3.23 -10.79
N VAL A 109 -10.49 3.12 -11.04
CA VAL A 109 -9.64 2.11 -10.40
C VAL A 109 -9.65 2.28 -8.87
N ALA A 110 -9.54 3.51 -8.35
CA ALA A 110 -9.55 3.79 -6.91
C ALA A 110 -10.89 3.39 -6.25
N CYS A 111 -12.02 3.63 -6.92
CA CYS A 111 -13.33 3.17 -6.45
C CYS A 111 -13.39 1.64 -6.32
N THR A 112 -12.92 0.92 -7.34
CA THR A 112 -12.89 -0.57 -7.29
C THR A 112 -11.90 -1.09 -6.25
N HIS A 113 -10.76 -0.42 -6.07
CA HIS A 113 -9.78 -0.73 -5.04
C HIS A 113 -10.36 -0.61 -3.63
N SER A 114 -11.12 0.46 -3.37
CA SER A 114 -11.81 0.69 -2.09
C SER A 114 -12.77 -0.45 -1.74
N VAL A 115 -13.54 -0.92 -2.73
CA VAL A 115 -14.46 -2.06 -2.56
C VAL A 115 -13.69 -3.36 -2.35
N PHE A 116 -12.68 -3.62 -3.18
CA PHE A 116 -11.90 -4.87 -3.11
C PHE A 116 -11.30 -5.09 -1.71
N TRP A 117 -10.61 -4.10 -1.16
CA TRP A 117 -9.98 -4.25 0.15
C TRP A 117 -10.98 -4.37 1.30
N SER A 118 -12.18 -3.83 1.12
CA SER A 118 -13.24 -4.01 2.12
C SER A 118 -13.76 -5.46 2.19
N ILE A 119 -13.67 -6.22 1.09
CA ILE A 119 -14.23 -7.57 0.98
C ILE A 119 -13.20 -8.69 0.84
N ALA A 120 -11.95 -8.40 0.49
CA ALA A 120 -10.94 -9.41 0.18
C ALA A 120 -10.72 -10.40 1.34
N SER A 121 -10.53 -9.91 2.56
CA SER A 121 -10.32 -10.76 3.74
C SER A 121 -11.58 -11.55 4.14
N PRO A 122 -12.78 -10.95 4.26
CA PRO A 122 -14.01 -11.68 4.48
C PRO A 122 -14.29 -12.74 3.42
N ALA A 123 -14.10 -12.41 2.14
CA ALA A 123 -14.29 -13.35 1.04
C ALA A 123 -13.30 -14.52 1.10
N ALA A 124 -12.04 -14.27 1.43
CA ALA A 124 -11.02 -15.30 1.58
C ALA A 124 -11.36 -16.28 2.73
N VAL A 125 -11.81 -15.75 3.86
CA VAL A 125 -12.21 -16.57 5.01
C VAL A 125 -13.48 -17.36 4.72
N SER A 126 -14.42 -16.82 3.95
CA SER A 126 -15.70 -17.46 3.66
C SER A 126 -15.61 -18.72 2.76
N VAL A 127 -14.52 -18.89 2.03
CA VAL A 127 -14.34 -20.02 1.10
C VAL A 127 -13.52 -21.18 1.68
N VAL A 128 -13.10 -21.06 2.93
CA VAL A 128 -12.30 -22.09 3.62
C VAL A 128 -12.96 -22.52 4.92
N SER A 129 -12.65 -23.73 5.38
CA SER A 129 -13.05 -24.21 6.71
C SER A 129 -12.33 -23.45 7.81
N GLU A 130 -12.92 -23.40 9.04
CA GLU A 130 -12.40 -22.59 10.16
C GLU A 130 -10.92 -22.80 10.47
N LYS A 131 -10.45 -24.03 10.37
CA LYS A 131 -9.02 -24.39 10.62
C LYS A 131 -8.05 -23.74 9.63
N PHE A 132 -8.50 -23.30 8.46
CA PHE A 132 -7.68 -22.67 7.42
C PHE A 132 -7.86 -21.14 7.32
N ARG A 133 -8.63 -20.53 8.22
CA ARG A 133 -8.86 -19.08 8.24
C ARG A 133 -7.57 -18.26 8.26
N SER A 134 -6.62 -18.65 9.12
CA SER A 134 -5.31 -17.98 9.21
C SER A 134 -4.52 -18.10 7.91
N LEU A 135 -4.55 -19.28 7.26
CA LEU A 135 -3.91 -19.47 5.97
C LEU A 135 -4.56 -18.61 4.89
N ALA A 136 -5.89 -18.52 4.86
CA ALA A 136 -6.61 -17.70 3.88
C ALA A 136 -6.21 -16.21 3.98
N LEU A 137 -6.16 -15.66 5.20
CA LEU A 137 -5.71 -14.29 5.44
C LEU A 137 -4.24 -14.11 5.04
N SER A 138 -3.38 -15.08 5.38
CA SER A 138 -1.96 -15.05 4.98
C SER A 138 -1.77 -15.05 3.46
N MET A 139 -2.63 -15.73 2.70
CA MET A 139 -2.54 -15.73 1.23
C MET A 139 -2.92 -14.38 0.63
N VAL A 140 -3.91 -13.68 1.18
CA VAL A 140 -4.22 -12.29 0.77
C VAL A 140 -3.01 -11.38 1.00
N VAL A 141 -2.40 -11.47 2.19
CA VAL A 141 -1.18 -10.71 2.54
C VAL A 141 -0.01 -11.11 1.65
N THR A 142 0.12 -12.37 1.28
CA THR A 142 1.16 -12.85 0.35
C THR A 142 1.01 -12.19 -1.02
N GLY A 143 -0.22 -12.10 -1.55
CA GLY A 143 -0.49 -11.39 -2.81
C GLY A 143 -0.03 -9.93 -2.76
N THR A 144 -0.35 -9.24 -1.67
CA THR A 144 0.12 -7.86 -1.40
C THR A 144 1.64 -7.78 -1.35
N SER A 145 2.29 -8.67 -0.60
CA SER A 145 3.75 -8.67 -0.42
C SER A 145 4.48 -8.89 -1.74
N ILE A 146 3.99 -9.82 -2.57
CA ILE A 146 4.54 -10.08 -3.91
C ILE A 146 4.38 -8.82 -4.78
N ALA A 147 3.24 -8.13 -4.72
CA ALA A 147 3.01 -6.90 -5.47
C ALA A 147 3.94 -5.77 -5.03
N MET A 148 4.20 -5.62 -3.74
CA MET A 148 5.13 -4.60 -3.23
C MET A 148 6.57 -4.84 -3.70
N ILE A 149 6.97 -6.11 -3.89
CA ILE A 149 8.32 -6.47 -4.32
C ILE A 149 8.44 -6.42 -5.85
N LEU A 150 7.47 -6.98 -6.56
CA LEU A 150 7.55 -7.19 -8.01
C LEU A 150 6.69 -6.20 -8.82
N GLY A 151 5.61 -5.67 -8.24
CA GLY A 151 4.62 -4.90 -8.98
C GLY A 151 5.18 -3.64 -9.63
N LEU A 152 5.89 -2.82 -8.86
CA LEU A 152 6.52 -1.61 -9.38
C LEU A 152 7.67 -1.93 -10.37
N PRO A 153 8.62 -2.83 -10.07
CA PRO A 153 9.65 -3.22 -11.03
C PRO A 153 9.11 -3.84 -12.32
N LEU A 154 8.11 -4.72 -12.24
CA LEU A 154 7.48 -5.31 -13.42
C LEU A 154 6.79 -4.26 -14.27
N GLY A 155 6.02 -3.36 -13.65
CA GLY A 155 5.40 -2.24 -14.34
C GLY A 155 6.43 -1.38 -15.06
N ARG A 156 7.56 -1.08 -14.39
CA ARG A 156 8.64 -0.30 -14.98
C ARG A 156 9.34 -1.03 -16.14
N ILE A 157 9.64 -2.32 -16.00
CA ILE A 157 10.23 -3.12 -17.08
C ILE A 157 9.32 -3.11 -18.32
N ILE A 158 8.03 -3.36 -18.14
CA ILE A 158 7.05 -3.30 -19.23
C ILE A 158 7.02 -1.88 -19.83
N GLY A 159 6.98 -0.85 -18.98
CA GLY A 159 6.95 0.55 -19.41
C GLY A 159 8.16 0.95 -20.26
N LEU A 160 9.36 0.58 -19.83
CA LEU A 160 10.61 0.89 -20.55
C LEU A 160 10.71 0.23 -21.93
N HIS A 161 10.17 -0.98 -22.09
CA HIS A 161 10.28 -1.74 -23.35
C HIS A 161 9.08 -1.60 -24.28
N MET A 162 7.89 -1.37 -23.72
CA MET A 162 6.63 -1.42 -24.49
C MET A 162 5.78 -0.15 -24.30
N GLY A 163 6.22 0.80 -23.49
CA GLY A 163 5.46 1.99 -23.10
C GLY A 163 4.66 1.80 -21.80
N TRP A 164 4.51 2.89 -21.06
CA TRP A 164 3.82 2.89 -19.75
C TRP A 164 2.38 2.37 -19.81
N ASN A 165 1.67 2.64 -20.90
CA ASN A 165 0.31 2.20 -21.15
C ASN A 165 0.18 0.67 -21.20
N MET A 166 1.19 -0.04 -21.70
CA MET A 166 1.20 -1.51 -21.75
C MET A 166 1.25 -2.13 -20.35
N ALA A 167 1.82 -1.46 -19.37
CA ALA A 167 1.77 -1.93 -17.98
C ALA A 167 0.33 -1.96 -17.45
N PHE A 168 -0.47 -0.93 -17.72
CA PHE A 168 -1.91 -0.91 -17.38
C PHE A 168 -2.70 -1.95 -18.18
N PHE A 169 -2.38 -2.11 -19.48
CA PHE A 169 -2.99 -3.12 -20.33
C PHE A 169 -2.79 -4.53 -19.78
N CYS A 170 -1.57 -4.91 -19.43
CA CYS A 170 -1.26 -6.22 -18.87
C CYS A 170 -2.03 -6.48 -17.57
N VAL A 171 -2.09 -5.51 -16.66
CA VAL A 171 -2.89 -5.62 -15.42
C VAL A 171 -4.37 -5.80 -15.73
N GLY A 172 -4.90 -5.07 -16.71
CA GLY A 172 -6.29 -5.21 -17.16
C GLY A 172 -6.60 -6.59 -17.74
N VAL A 173 -5.70 -7.12 -18.58
CA VAL A 173 -5.83 -8.49 -19.13
C VAL A 173 -5.84 -9.52 -18.01
N ILE A 174 -4.92 -9.42 -17.07
CA ILE A 174 -4.88 -10.34 -15.90
C ILE A 174 -6.17 -10.21 -15.07
N ALA A 175 -6.72 -9.01 -14.91
CA ALA A 175 -7.98 -8.80 -14.21
C ALA A 175 -9.16 -9.52 -14.91
N PHE A 176 -9.27 -9.45 -16.24
CA PHE A 176 -10.30 -10.17 -16.98
C PHE A 176 -10.12 -11.68 -16.92
N ILE A 177 -8.89 -12.18 -17.05
CA ILE A 177 -8.58 -13.62 -16.89
C ILE A 177 -8.96 -14.06 -15.46
N THR A 178 -8.61 -13.27 -14.45
CA THR A 178 -8.96 -13.57 -13.05
C THR A 178 -10.47 -13.53 -12.84
N THR A 179 -11.19 -12.58 -13.43
CA THR A 179 -12.66 -12.53 -13.38
C THR A 179 -13.27 -13.80 -14.01
N ALA A 180 -12.84 -14.16 -15.21
CA ALA A 180 -13.32 -15.37 -15.91
C ALA A 180 -13.05 -16.63 -15.06
N TYR A 181 -11.84 -16.77 -14.52
CA TYR A 181 -11.48 -17.85 -13.61
C TYR A 181 -12.40 -17.90 -12.39
N MET A 182 -12.61 -16.76 -11.71
CA MET A 182 -13.41 -16.66 -10.49
C MET A 182 -14.91 -16.92 -10.72
N VAL A 183 -15.44 -16.69 -11.93
CA VAL A 183 -16.82 -17.07 -12.29
C VAL A 183 -17.06 -18.54 -12.03
N PHE A 184 -16.09 -19.40 -12.39
CA PHE A 184 -16.21 -20.85 -12.28
C PHE A 184 -15.85 -21.39 -10.88
N VAL A 185 -14.86 -20.79 -10.21
CA VAL A 185 -14.32 -21.38 -8.99
C VAL A 185 -14.88 -20.77 -7.70
N PHE A 186 -15.34 -19.51 -7.71
CA PHE A 186 -15.80 -18.88 -6.50
C PHE A 186 -17.25 -19.30 -6.18
N PRO A 187 -17.51 -19.83 -4.97
CA PRO A 187 -18.86 -20.25 -4.58
C PRO A 187 -19.79 -19.06 -4.36
N LYS A 188 -21.10 -19.27 -4.39
CA LYS A 188 -22.06 -18.28 -3.90
C LYS A 188 -21.98 -18.24 -2.39
N VAL A 189 -21.63 -17.08 -1.84
CA VAL A 189 -21.53 -16.85 -0.40
C VAL A 189 -22.37 -15.63 -0.08
N PRO A 190 -23.35 -15.74 0.85
CA PRO A 190 -24.17 -14.59 1.25
C PRO A 190 -23.28 -13.43 1.70
N GLY A 191 -23.69 -12.21 1.41
CA GLY A 191 -23.08 -11.01 2.00
C GLY A 191 -23.23 -11.06 3.52
N GLY A 192 -22.22 -10.64 4.25
CA GLY A 192 -22.24 -10.67 5.70
C GLY A 192 -22.31 -9.26 6.28
N GLU A 193 -22.84 -9.14 7.50
CA GLU A 193 -22.65 -7.94 8.33
C GLU A 193 -21.19 -7.86 8.81
N SER A 194 -20.30 -7.52 7.91
CA SER A 194 -18.86 -7.51 8.20
C SER A 194 -18.38 -6.24 8.89
N PHE A 195 -19.25 -5.22 9.04
CA PHE A 195 -18.85 -3.92 9.56
C PHE A 195 -19.98 -3.28 10.39
N SER A 196 -19.68 -2.89 11.63
CA SER A 196 -20.59 -2.13 12.48
C SER A 196 -19.99 -0.79 12.90
N ILE A 197 -20.56 0.31 12.41
CA ILE A 197 -20.19 1.68 12.82
C ILE A 197 -20.37 1.88 14.33
N LYS A 198 -21.19 1.06 15.00
CA LYS A 198 -21.44 1.16 16.45
C LYS A 198 -20.16 1.01 17.29
N GLN A 199 -19.11 0.37 16.75
CA GLN A 199 -17.83 0.17 17.42
C GLN A 199 -16.85 1.35 17.24
N MET A 200 -17.14 2.28 16.33
CA MET A 200 -16.27 3.43 16.05
C MET A 200 -16.03 4.35 17.26
N PRO A 201 -17.03 4.68 18.10
CA PRO A 201 -16.82 5.52 19.27
C PRO A 201 -15.83 4.92 20.27
N GLU A 202 -15.79 3.59 20.41
CA GLU A 202 -14.87 2.90 21.32
C GLU A 202 -13.42 3.01 20.82
N ILE A 203 -13.21 2.84 19.51
CA ILE A 203 -11.90 3.02 18.87
C ILE A 203 -11.41 4.46 19.03
N LEU A 204 -12.26 5.45 18.76
CA LEU A 204 -11.90 6.87 18.82
C LEU A 204 -11.61 7.37 20.24
N LYS A 205 -12.12 6.72 21.27
CA LYS A 205 -11.80 7.02 22.68
C LYS A 205 -10.47 6.41 23.13
N ASN A 206 -9.95 5.43 22.42
CA ASN A 206 -8.70 4.76 22.77
C ASN A 206 -7.50 5.64 22.39
N LYS A 207 -6.86 6.26 23.39
CA LYS A 207 -5.72 7.17 23.19
C LYS A 207 -4.54 6.50 22.51
N THR A 208 -4.30 5.21 22.78
CA THR A 208 -3.20 4.44 22.14
C THR A 208 -3.46 4.27 20.65
N LEU A 209 -4.68 3.87 20.27
CA LEU A 209 -5.06 3.75 18.85
C LEU A 209 -5.01 5.10 18.14
N MET A 210 -5.50 6.16 18.75
CA MET A 210 -5.42 7.50 18.15
C MET A 210 -3.98 7.96 17.95
N GLY A 211 -3.10 7.65 18.89
CA GLY A 211 -1.66 7.89 18.76
C GLY A 211 -1.02 7.09 17.60
N ILE A 212 -1.37 5.82 17.48
CA ILE A 212 -0.93 4.95 16.38
C ILE A 212 -1.42 5.49 15.03
N PHE A 213 -2.70 5.89 14.93
CA PHE A 213 -3.25 6.47 13.71
C PHE A 213 -2.56 7.76 13.29
N LEU A 214 -2.29 8.66 14.25
CA LEU A 214 -1.57 9.90 13.98
C LEU A 214 -0.12 9.63 13.55
N ALA A 215 0.59 8.71 14.23
CA ALA A 215 1.93 8.30 13.83
C ALA A 215 1.94 7.67 12.43
N THR A 216 0.95 6.87 12.09
CA THR A 216 0.77 6.28 10.75
C THR A 216 0.54 7.34 9.68
N PHE A 217 -0.32 8.33 9.95
CA PHE A 217 -0.54 9.45 9.02
C PHE A 217 0.75 10.21 8.73
N LEU A 218 1.48 10.60 9.77
CA LEU A 218 2.74 11.32 9.62
C LEU A 218 3.82 10.46 8.94
N PHE A 219 3.91 9.18 9.30
CA PHE A 219 4.81 8.24 8.63
C PHE A 219 4.50 8.14 7.13
N ALA A 220 3.27 7.83 6.77
CA ALA A 220 2.88 7.69 5.37
C ALA A 220 3.09 8.99 4.60
N THR A 221 2.75 10.14 5.20
CA THR A 221 3.01 11.45 4.62
C THR A 221 4.50 11.66 4.38
N SER A 222 5.36 11.39 5.37
CA SER A 222 6.81 11.53 5.24
C SER A 222 7.39 10.62 4.16
N TYR A 223 7.01 9.35 4.20
CA TYR A 223 7.47 8.32 3.28
C TYR A 223 7.11 8.66 1.84
N TYR A 224 5.84 8.97 1.57
CA TYR A 224 5.38 9.25 0.21
C TYR A 224 5.76 10.64 -0.31
N THR A 225 6.17 11.58 0.54
CA THR A 225 6.82 12.83 0.10
C THR A 225 8.10 12.54 -0.68
N GLY A 226 8.88 11.53 -0.27
CA GLY A 226 10.08 11.09 -0.99
C GLY A 226 9.78 10.00 -2.02
N TYR A 227 9.05 8.96 -1.62
CA TYR A 227 8.91 7.73 -2.41
C TYR A 227 8.09 7.91 -3.69
N SER A 228 7.08 8.76 -3.70
CA SER A 228 6.27 9.01 -4.91
C SER A 228 7.08 9.62 -6.06
N TYR A 229 8.18 10.27 -5.75
CA TYR A 229 9.10 10.89 -6.73
C TYR A 229 10.48 10.24 -6.73
N ILE A 230 10.61 9.04 -6.16
CA ILE A 230 11.89 8.34 -6.06
C ILE A 230 12.46 8.01 -7.45
N GLU A 231 11.61 7.61 -8.39
CA GLU A 231 12.02 7.28 -9.74
C GLU A 231 12.69 8.47 -10.45
N PRO A 232 12.02 9.64 -10.62
CA PRO A 232 12.68 10.80 -11.22
C PRO A 232 13.85 11.34 -10.38
N PHE A 233 13.84 11.20 -9.04
CA PHE A 233 14.99 11.54 -8.20
C PHE A 233 16.21 10.68 -8.55
N LEU A 234 16.04 9.38 -8.65
CA LEU A 234 17.14 8.46 -9.00
C LEU A 234 17.71 8.74 -10.40
N GLN A 235 16.85 9.11 -11.35
CA GLN A 235 17.30 9.47 -12.70
C GLN A 235 18.00 10.84 -12.75
N LYS A 236 17.31 11.89 -12.27
CA LYS A 236 17.72 13.30 -12.50
C LYS A 236 18.72 13.81 -11.46
N VAL A 237 18.64 13.36 -10.20
CA VAL A 237 19.50 13.82 -9.11
C VAL A 237 20.67 12.86 -8.89
N ALA A 238 20.40 11.56 -8.77
CA ALA A 238 21.44 10.56 -8.59
C ALA A 238 22.13 10.16 -9.90
N GLY A 239 21.55 10.47 -11.08
CA GLY A 239 22.14 10.20 -12.38
C GLY A 239 22.18 8.71 -12.74
N LEU A 240 21.29 7.90 -12.15
CA LEU A 240 21.19 6.48 -12.45
C LEU A 240 20.55 6.24 -13.83
N SER A 241 21.08 5.30 -14.58
CA SER A 241 20.44 4.84 -15.83
C SER A 241 19.09 4.15 -15.53
N ALA A 242 18.21 4.07 -16.53
CA ALA A 242 16.89 3.45 -16.39
C ALA A 242 16.95 2.02 -15.81
N ASN A 243 17.93 1.23 -16.22
CA ASN A 243 18.15 -0.13 -15.71
C ASN A 243 18.58 -0.12 -14.22
N TRP A 244 19.48 0.79 -13.84
CA TRP A 244 19.89 0.93 -12.44
C TRP A 244 18.76 1.44 -11.55
N VAL A 245 17.89 2.33 -12.06
CA VAL A 245 16.67 2.74 -11.34
C VAL A 245 15.76 1.52 -11.09
N THR A 246 15.49 0.73 -12.12
CA THR A 246 14.68 -0.50 -12.00
C THR A 246 15.28 -1.48 -10.99
N THR A 247 16.60 -1.71 -11.07
CA THR A 247 17.33 -2.56 -10.13
C THR A 247 17.22 -2.03 -8.69
N THR A 248 17.41 -0.73 -8.49
CA THR A 248 17.33 -0.08 -7.17
C THR A 248 15.93 -0.24 -6.56
N LEU A 249 14.87 -0.03 -7.34
CA LEU A 249 13.49 -0.18 -6.88
C LEU A 249 13.14 -1.66 -6.61
N THR A 250 13.73 -2.59 -7.36
CA THR A 250 13.61 -4.04 -7.09
C THR A 250 14.29 -4.40 -5.77
N ILE A 251 15.51 -3.91 -5.55
CA ILE A 251 16.25 -4.11 -4.29
C ILE A 251 15.50 -3.50 -3.10
N PHE A 252 14.92 -2.30 -3.28
CA PHE A 252 14.07 -1.66 -2.27
C PHE A 252 12.92 -2.59 -1.84
N GLY A 253 12.16 -3.12 -2.80
CA GLY A 253 11.05 -4.03 -2.54
C GLY A 253 11.51 -5.34 -1.89
N ALA A 254 12.54 -5.97 -2.45
CA ALA A 254 13.09 -7.22 -1.94
C ALA A 254 13.67 -7.09 -0.52
N ALA A 255 14.32 -5.98 -0.20
CA ALA A 255 14.83 -5.68 1.15
C ALA A 255 13.71 -5.58 2.19
N GLY A 256 12.47 -5.33 1.77
CA GLY A 256 11.30 -5.41 2.65
C GLY A 256 11.12 -6.77 3.32
N LEU A 257 11.52 -7.86 2.67
CA LEU A 257 11.50 -9.20 3.29
C LEU A 257 12.39 -9.26 4.54
N LEU A 258 13.52 -8.57 4.52
CA LEU A 258 14.39 -8.46 5.70
C LEU A 258 13.69 -7.68 6.82
N GLY A 259 12.91 -6.66 6.50
CA GLY A 259 12.09 -5.93 7.48
C GLY A 259 11.08 -6.82 8.20
N SER A 260 10.37 -7.67 7.45
CA SER A 260 9.44 -8.67 8.01
C SER A 260 10.18 -9.73 8.84
N PHE A 261 11.35 -10.18 8.38
CA PHE A 261 12.20 -11.09 9.12
C PHE A 261 12.69 -10.49 10.45
N LEU A 262 13.16 -9.24 10.45
CA LEU A 262 13.57 -8.54 11.65
C LEU A 262 12.42 -8.40 12.65
N PHE A 263 11.22 -8.07 12.18
CA PHE A 263 10.03 -8.04 13.01
C PHE A 263 9.80 -9.39 13.69
N SER A 264 9.74 -10.47 12.95
CA SER A 264 9.44 -11.81 13.50
C SER A 264 10.47 -12.31 14.53
N HIS A 265 11.72 -11.83 14.48
CA HIS A 265 12.81 -12.31 15.36
C HIS A 265 13.12 -11.39 16.54
N TYR A 266 12.88 -10.09 16.40
CA TYR A 266 13.35 -9.09 17.37
C TYR A 266 12.23 -8.30 18.04
N TYR A 267 11.03 -8.24 17.43
CA TYR A 267 9.93 -7.43 17.96
C TYR A 267 9.52 -7.87 19.36
N ASP A 268 9.28 -9.18 19.59
CA ASP A 268 8.84 -9.73 20.88
C ASP A 268 9.89 -9.58 21.98
N LYS A 269 11.19 -9.49 21.62
CA LYS A 269 12.27 -9.31 22.59
C LYS A 269 12.26 -7.94 23.24
N ASN A 270 12.00 -6.89 22.48
CA ASN A 270 11.89 -5.51 22.96
C ASN A 270 11.08 -4.65 21.98
N LYS A 271 9.74 -4.74 22.04
CA LYS A 271 8.85 -4.06 21.09
C LYS A 271 9.08 -2.53 21.06
N TYR A 272 9.30 -1.90 22.20
CA TYR A 272 9.47 -0.44 22.25
C TYR A 272 10.78 0.02 21.62
N LEU A 273 11.85 -0.75 21.78
CA LEU A 273 13.12 -0.46 21.11
C LEU A 273 12.97 -0.68 19.61
N PHE A 274 12.30 -1.77 19.19
CA PHE A 274 12.07 -2.06 17.79
C PHE A 274 11.29 -0.93 17.10
N ILE A 275 10.18 -0.48 17.70
CA ILE A 275 9.39 0.65 17.19
C ILE A 275 10.24 1.91 17.04
N ARG A 276 11.05 2.26 18.06
CA ARG A 276 11.96 3.43 18.00
C ARG A 276 12.94 3.31 16.85
N LEU A 277 13.62 2.17 16.72
CA LEU A 277 14.59 1.94 15.66
C LEU A 277 13.97 2.04 14.27
N VAL A 278 12.80 1.48 14.07
CA VAL A 278 12.06 1.56 12.80
C VAL A 278 11.75 3.01 12.44
N MET A 279 11.21 3.79 13.37
CA MET A 279 10.87 5.20 13.12
C MET A 279 12.11 6.05 12.80
N ILE A 280 13.19 5.85 13.55
CA ILE A 280 14.47 6.55 13.34
C ILE A 280 15.09 6.14 12.00
N SER A 281 15.01 4.84 11.62
CA SER A 281 15.58 4.33 10.37
C SER A 281 14.93 4.98 9.15
N VAL A 282 13.60 5.18 9.16
CA VAL A 282 12.91 5.85 8.04
C VAL A 282 13.29 7.34 7.97
N ALA A 283 13.37 8.02 9.11
CA ALA A 283 13.81 9.41 9.13
C ALA A 283 15.26 9.56 8.62
N ALA A 284 16.16 8.67 9.06
CA ALA A 284 17.55 8.65 8.61
C ALA A 284 17.64 8.36 7.09
N ALA A 285 16.88 7.39 6.58
CA ALA A 285 16.89 7.06 5.16
C ALA A 285 16.48 8.26 4.29
N LEU A 286 15.41 8.97 4.68
CA LEU A 286 14.95 10.15 3.95
C LEU A 286 15.94 11.31 4.01
N LEU A 287 16.46 11.62 5.19
CA LEU A 287 17.43 12.71 5.37
C LEU A 287 18.75 12.47 4.63
N LEU A 288 19.17 11.20 4.53
CA LEU A 288 20.41 10.82 3.84
C LEU A 288 20.23 10.72 2.31
N LEU A 289 19.00 10.74 1.77
CA LEU A 289 18.74 10.50 0.37
C LEU A 289 19.52 11.45 -0.56
N TYR A 290 19.47 12.75 -0.31
CA TYR A 290 20.23 13.73 -1.09
C TYR A 290 21.74 13.70 -0.81
N PRO A 291 22.22 13.67 0.44
CA PRO A 291 23.67 13.60 0.72
C PRO A 291 24.39 12.45 0.03
N VAL A 292 23.79 11.28 -0.10
CA VAL A 292 24.41 10.12 -0.75
C VAL A 292 24.16 10.04 -2.25
N SER A 293 23.34 10.94 -2.81
CA SER A 293 22.84 10.86 -4.19
C SER A 293 23.96 10.78 -5.26
N LYS A 294 25.13 11.35 -4.99
CA LYS A 294 26.27 11.34 -5.92
C LYS A 294 27.07 10.03 -5.92
N ALA A 295 26.86 9.15 -4.95
CA ALA A 295 27.50 7.85 -4.84
C ALA A 295 26.50 6.74 -5.19
N HIS A 296 26.50 6.26 -6.42
CA HIS A 296 25.47 5.33 -6.94
C HIS A 296 25.25 4.12 -6.04
N MET A 297 26.33 3.46 -5.59
CA MET A 297 26.21 2.29 -4.70
C MET A 297 25.64 2.67 -3.31
N ALA A 298 25.99 3.84 -2.78
CA ALA A 298 25.44 4.30 -1.52
C ALA A 298 23.92 4.58 -1.62
N VAL A 299 23.44 5.12 -2.74
CA VAL A 299 22.01 5.31 -2.99
C VAL A 299 21.29 3.96 -3.04
N VAL A 300 21.85 2.96 -3.73
CA VAL A 300 21.26 1.61 -3.82
C VAL A 300 21.15 0.97 -2.42
N LEU A 301 22.24 1.03 -1.64
CA LEU A 301 22.26 0.50 -0.27
C LEU A 301 21.31 1.26 0.66
N LEU A 302 21.21 2.58 0.51
CA LEU A 302 20.26 3.39 1.28
C LEU A 302 18.81 3.03 0.90
N CYS A 303 18.50 2.82 -0.37
CA CYS A 303 17.19 2.37 -0.81
C CYS A 303 16.84 0.97 -0.26
N ALA A 304 17.81 0.04 -0.21
CA ALA A 304 17.63 -1.25 0.43
C ALA A 304 17.30 -1.10 1.94
N PHE A 305 18.09 -0.30 2.65
CA PHE A 305 17.86 0.00 4.05
C PHE A 305 16.48 0.66 4.27
N TRP A 306 16.09 1.58 3.41
CA TRP A 306 14.80 2.26 3.49
C TRP A 306 13.63 1.29 3.24
N GLY A 307 13.70 0.44 2.21
CA GLY A 307 12.68 -0.58 1.94
C GLY A 307 12.49 -1.56 3.12
N MET A 308 13.60 -1.98 3.73
CA MET A 308 13.59 -2.79 4.95
C MET A 308 12.88 -2.08 6.11
N ALA A 309 13.20 -0.81 6.36
CA ALA A 309 12.61 -0.02 7.44
C ALA A 309 11.11 0.22 7.23
N VAL A 310 10.68 0.52 5.99
CA VAL A 310 9.25 0.73 5.65
C VAL A 310 8.44 -0.55 5.85
N MET A 311 8.94 -1.71 5.44
CA MET A 311 8.22 -2.96 5.66
C MET A 311 8.17 -3.32 7.15
N ALA A 312 9.26 -3.12 7.89
CA ALA A 312 9.28 -3.30 9.34
C ALA A 312 8.23 -2.40 10.02
N PHE A 313 8.07 -1.14 9.57
CA PHE A 313 7.00 -0.26 10.04
C PHE A 313 5.62 -0.85 9.77
N ASN A 314 5.35 -1.23 8.52
CA ASN A 314 4.03 -1.72 8.11
C ASN A 314 3.57 -2.92 8.93
N VAL A 315 4.45 -3.92 9.12
CA VAL A 315 4.12 -5.12 9.89
C VAL A 315 3.93 -4.77 11.38
N THR A 316 4.81 -3.93 11.93
CA THR A 316 4.75 -3.52 13.34
C THR A 316 3.45 -2.79 13.64
N PHE A 317 3.11 -1.75 12.89
CA PHE A 317 1.96 -0.91 13.21
C PHE A 317 0.62 -1.62 12.94
N GLN A 318 0.54 -2.51 11.95
CA GLN A 318 -0.61 -3.40 11.78
C GLN A 318 -0.78 -4.35 12.98
N SER A 319 0.32 -4.92 13.48
CA SER A 319 0.29 -5.76 14.68
C SER A 319 -0.18 -4.99 15.92
N GLU A 320 0.33 -3.76 16.11
CA GLU A 320 -0.07 -2.92 17.25
C GLU A 320 -1.54 -2.51 17.20
N ILE A 321 -2.09 -2.23 16.02
CA ILE A 321 -3.52 -1.93 15.89
C ILE A 321 -4.37 -3.13 16.33
N ILE A 322 -4.00 -4.33 15.90
CA ILE A 322 -4.71 -5.55 16.29
C ILE A 322 -4.61 -5.77 17.81
N THR A 323 -3.46 -5.48 18.39
CA THR A 323 -3.19 -5.67 19.83
C THR A 323 -3.99 -4.70 20.69
N TYR A 324 -4.08 -3.42 20.30
CA TYR A 324 -4.74 -2.38 21.10
C TYR A 324 -6.22 -2.17 20.76
N ALA A 325 -6.70 -2.74 19.65
CA ALA A 325 -8.12 -2.68 19.31
C ALA A 325 -8.92 -3.70 20.13
N PRO A 326 -10.13 -3.36 20.60
CA PRO A 326 -11.05 -4.34 21.14
C PRO A 326 -11.26 -5.49 20.15
N ALA A 327 -11.27 -6.74 20.61
CA ALA A 327 -11.33 -7.91 19.73
C ALA A 327 -12.49 -7.85 18.72
N ALA A 328 -13.66 -7.38 19.17
CA ALA A 328 -14.84 -7.20 18.32
C ALA A 328 -14.69 -6.04 17.29
N ALA A 329 -13.78 -5.10 17.52
CA ALA A 329 -13.60 -3.90 16.71
C ALA A 329 -12.30 -3.90 15.86
N SER A 330 -11.51 -4.97 15.89
CA SER A 330 -10.21 -5.05 15.21
C SER A 330 -10.32 -4.81 13.69
N SER A 331 -11.35 -5.34 13.04
CA SER A 331 -11.58 -5.11 11.60
C SER A 331 -11.90 -3.64 11.28
N VAL A 332 -12.66 -2.97 12.17
CA VAL A 332 -12.97 -1.54 12.05
C VAL A 332 -11.69 -0.70 12.23
N ALA A 333 -10.89 -1.03 13.24
CA ALA A 333 -9.61 -0.34 13.50
C ALA A 333 -8.64 -0.49 12.32
N MET A 334 -8.57 -1.66 11.71
CA MET A 334 -7.76 -1.90 10.51
C MET A 334 -8.28 -1.14 9.28
N ALA A 335 -9.60 -1.01 9.12
CA ALA A 335 -10.17 -0.21 8.04
C ALA A 335 -9.86 1.29 8.21
N ILE A 336 -9.95 1.80 9.44
CA ILE A 336 -9.53 3.18 9.76
C ILE A 336 -8.04 3.38 9.49
N TYR A 337 -7.19 2.42 9.90
CA TYR A 337 -5.77 2.44 9.62
C TYR A 337 -5.48 2.53 8.12
N SER A 338 -6.12 1.69 7.31
CA SER A 338 -5.97 1.72 5.85
C SER A 338 -6.39 3.07 5.26
N GLY A 339 -7.51 3.64 5.71
CA GLY A 339 -7.95 4.97 5.29
C GLY A 339 -6.96 6.07 5.65
N ILE A 340 -6.44 6.05 6.88
CA ILE A 340 -5.43 7.02 7.36
C ILE A 340 -4.11 6.86 6.62
N TYR A 341 -3.70 5.62 6.31
CA TYR A 341 -2.51 5.35 5.53
C TYR A 341 -2.65 5.94 4.11
N ASN A 342 -3.80 5.73 3.47
CA ASN A 342 -4.12 6.31 2.15
C ASN A 342 -4.21 7.84 2.18
N LEU A 343 -4.75 8.44 3.25
CA LEU A 343 -4.69 9.88 3.46
C LEU A 343 -3.24 10.37 3.48
N GLY A 344 -2.35 9.64 4.18
CA GLY A 344 -0.93 9.94 4.23
C GLY A 344 -0.23 9.78 2.87
N ILE A 345 -0.57 8.73 2.09
CA ILE A 345 -0.07 8.55 0.71
C ILE A 345 -0.39 9.78 -0.14
N GLY A 346 -1.65 10.16 -0.20
CA GLY A 346 -2.11 11.30 -1.01
C GLY A 346 -1.49 12.62 -0.54
N SER A 347 -1.46 12.86 0.76
CA SER A 347 -0.90 14.09 1.34
C SER A 347 0.61 14.19 1.12
N GLY A 348 1.35 13.10 1.31
CA GLY A 348 2.78 13.04 1.06
C GLY A 348 3.12 13.25 -0.41
N THR A 349 2.39 12.60 -1.31
CA THR A 349 2.57 12.79 -2.76
C THR A 349 2.28 14.22 -3.18
N TRP A 350 1.24 14.84 -2.63
CA TRP A 350 0.92 16.25 -2.91
C TRP A 350 2.02 17.21 -2.41
N ILE A 351 2.55 16.98 -1.19
CA ILE A 351 3.68 17.74 -0.65
C ILE A 351 4.92 17.54 -1.54
N GLY A 352 5.25 16.30 -1.91
CA GLY A 352 6.37 16.01 -2.81
C GLY A 352 6.26 16.70 -4.16
N GLY A 353 5.05 16.71 -4.76
CA GLY A 353 4.76 17.45 -5.98
C GLY A 353 4.96 18.96 -5.83
N SER A 354 4.52 19.53 -4.71
CA SER A 354 4.73 20.95 -4.40
C SER A 354 6.23 21.30 -4.27
N ILE A 355 7.02 20.39 -3.67
CA ILE A 355 8.48 20.54 -3.58
C ILE A 355 9.12 20.52 -4.98
N CYS A 356 8.71 19.57 -5.82
CA CYS A 356 9.20 19.48 -7.20
C CYS A 356 8.86 20.72 -8.03
N THR A 357 7.71 21.35 -7.77
CA THR A 357 7.22 22.51 -8.53
C THR A 357 7.86 23.82 -8.05
N HIS A 358 7.96 24.03 -6.74
CA HIS A 358 8.33 25.34 -6.16
C HIS A 358 9.76 25.41 -5.64
N LEU A 359 10.41 24.26 -5.41
CA LEU A 359 11.78 24.18 -4.91
C LEU A 359 12.65 23.37 -5.90
N SER A 360 12.92 22.14 -5.57
CA SER A 360 13.65 21.17 -6.41
C SER A 360 13.36 19.77 -5.92
N ILE A 361 13.30 18.80 -6.84
CA ILE A 361 13.19 17.38 -6.52
C ILE A 361 14.30 16.89 -5.56
N SER A 362 15.43 17.57 -5.52
CA SER A 362 16.52 17.26 -4.57
C SER A 362 16.11 17.36 -3.11
N TYR A 363 15.08 18.13 -2.77
CA TYR A 363 14.63 18.37 -1.41
C TYR A 363 13.53 17.41 -0.92
N ILE A 364 13.02 16.50 -1.77
CA ILE A 364 11.95 15.56 -1.37
C ILE A 364 12.36 14.71 -0.15
N GLY A 365 13.61 14.25 -0.13
CA GLY A 365 14.14 13.48 1.01
C GLY A 365 14.29 14.32 2.27
N MET A 366 14.76 15.57 2.16
CA MET A 366 14.93 16.47 3.31
C MET A 366 13.58 16.81 3.95
N VAL A 367 12.59 17.25 3.15
CA VAL A 367 11.27 17.61 3.68
C VAL A 367 10.55 16.37 4.23
N GLY A 368 10.55 15.26 3.48
CA GLY A 368 10.02 13.99 3.98
C GLY A 368 10.70 13.55 5.28
N GLY A 369 12.02 13.72 5.36
CA GLY A 369 12.82 13.40 6.55
C GLY A 369 12.48 14.25 7.76
N VAL A 370 12.23 15.55 7.58
CA VAL A 370 11.76 16.44 8.67
C VAL A 370 10.41 15.97 9.20
N ILE A 371 9.46 15.64 8.31
CA ILE A 371 8.16 15.08 8.72
C ILE A 371 8.37 13.75 9.45
N ALA A 372 9.28 12.89 8.97
CA ALA A 372 9.60 11.61 9.61
C ALA A 372 10.21 11.79 11.01
N VAL A 373 11.05 12.81 11.22
CA VAL A 373 11.57 13.16 12.54
C VAL A 373 10.42 13.55 13.48
N VAL A 374 9.50 14.39 13.04
CA VAL A 374 8.30 14.75 13.83
C VAL A 374 7.48 13.51 14.16
N ALA A 375 7.26 12.61 13.18
CA ALA A 375 6.58 11.34 13.39
C ALA A 375 7.31 10.46 14.41
N ALA A 376 8.65 10.37 14.34
CA ALA A 376 9.46 9.60 15.27
C ALA A 376 9.40 10.18 16.68
N LEU A 377 9.51 11.49 16.85
CA LEU A 377 9.39 12.15 18.14
C LEU A 377 8.01 11.93 18.77
N LEU A 378 6.94 12.13 18.00
CA LEU A 378 5.58 11.83 18.44
C LEU A 378 5.47 10.36 18.89
N CYS A 379 5.93 9.43 18.07
CA CYS A 379 5.85 8.01 18.38
C CYS A 379 6.63 7.66 19.66
N ILE A 380 7.87 8.15 19.79
CA ILE A 380 8.77 7.82 20.89
C ILE A 380 8.29 8.41 22.22
N PHE A 381 7.84 9.66 22.22
CA PHE A 381 7.51 10.37 23.45
C PHE A 381 6.02 10.28 23.84
N VAL A 382 5.13 10.11 22.88
CA VAL A 382 3.69 10.10 23.14
C VAL A 382 3.09 8.71 22.95
N VAL A 383 3.24 8.10 21.77
CA VAL A 383 2.57 6.83 21.45
C VAL A 383 3.09 5.70 22.33
N ILE A 384 4.42 5.54 22.44
CA ILE A 384 5.03 4.51 23.28
C ILE A 384 4.68 4.71 24.77
N LYS A 385 4.46 5.94 25.23
CA LYS A 385 3.98 6.21 26.59
C LYS A 385 2.58 5.63 26.77
N TYR A 386 1.64 5.92 25.87
CA TYR A 386 0.27 5.37 25.95
C TYR A 386 0.24 3.85 25.81
N MET A 387 1.08 3.26 24.95
CA MET A 387 1.23 1.80 24.87
C MET A 387 1.65 1.20 26.21
N LYS A 388 2.67 1.80 26.86
CA LYS A 388 3.14 1.34 28.18
C LYS A 388 2.11 1.50 29.30
N GLU A 389 1.32 2.56 29.27
CA GLU A 389 0.22 2.77 30.23
C GLU A 389 -0.85 1.71 30.03
N PHE A 390 -1.21 1.40 28.79
CA PHE A 390 -2.17 0.34 28.47
C PHE A 390 -1.67 -1.04 28.89
N ASP A 391 -0.42 -1.40 28.53
CA ASP A 391 0.18 -2.71 28.85
C ASP A 391 0.39 -2.95 30.36
N ARG A 392 0.35 -1.89 31.18
CA ARG A 392 0.39 -1.99 32.66
C ARG A 392 -1.00 -2.13 33.28
N ALA A 393 -2.03 -1.72 32.54
CA ALA A 393 -3.42 -1.73 33.02
C ALA A 393 -4.18 -3.00 32.61
N SER A 394 -3.70 -3.70 31.59
CA SER A 394 -4.18 -5.02 31.11
C SER A 394 -3.45 -6.16 31.81
#